data_ac6a34349757abac8f9bd72e9d0a4c8a
#
_entry.id   ac6a34349757abac8f9bd72e9d0a4c8a
#
_cell.length_a   1.000
_cell.length_b   1.000
_cell.length_c   1.000
_cell.angle_alpha   90.00
_cell.angle_beta   90.00
_cell.angle_gamma   90.00
#
_symmetry.space_group_name_H-M   'P 1'
#
loop_
_entity.id
_entity.type
_entity.pdbx_description
1 polymer ?
#
loop_
_entity_poly.entity_id
_entity_poly.type
_entity_poly.pdbx_seq_one_letter_code
_entity_poly.pdbx_strand_id
1 'polypeptide(L)'
;MIKNKNILITGGNSGIGFFAIINLLKTKNILYVVIKNEFRKNEFLRKIEKHFDKNYLSKFLNIIENCDLSDLKNIKKIKDYFIGKKSLYIAILHLK
;
A
#
# COMPACT_ATOMS: atom_id res chain seq x y z
N MET A 1 11.66 0.55 15.20
CA MET A 1 10.68 0.03 14.25
C MET A 1 9.58 1.06 14.01
N ILE A 2 9.16 1.21 12.77
CA ILE A 2 8.12 2.18 12.41
C ILE A 2 6.76 1.73 12.96
N LYS A 3 6.09 2.63 13.69
CA LYS A 3 4.78 2.35 14.30
C LYS A 3 3.84 3.53 14.10
N ASN A 4 2.55 3.23 13.93
CA ASN A 4 1.48 4.23 13.89
C ASN A 4 1.73 5.37 12.90
N LYS A 5 2.27 5.03 11.73
CA LYS A 5 2.58 5.99 10.66
C LYS A 5 1.69 5.77 9.45
N ASN A 6 1.58 6.79 8.62
CA ASN A 6 0.92 6.69 7.32
C ASN A 6 2.00 6.43 6.28
N ILE A 7 1.90 5.33 5.54
CA ILE A 7 2.95 4.90 4.62
C ILE A 7 2.36 4.63 3.25
N LEU A 8 2.90 5.27 2.23
CA LEU A 8 2.55 5.00 0.84
C LEU A 8 3.55 3.99 0.27
N ILE A 9 3.05 2.89 -0.27
CA ILE A 9 3.89 1.81 -0.78
C ILE A 9 3.56 1.54 -2.23
N THR A 10 4.59 1.44 -3.07
CA THR A 10 4.46 1.00 -4.45
C THR A 10 5.21 -0.31 -4.63
N GLY A 11 4.81 -1.11 -5.61
CA GLY A 11 5.49 -2.38 -5.90
C GLY A 11 5.31 -3.46 -4.84
N GLY A 12 4.28 -3.34 -3.99
CA GLY A 12 4.05 -4.27 -2.88
C GLY A 12 3.64 -5.68 -3.28
N ASN A 13 3.43 -5.91 -4.56
CA ASN A 13 2.98 -7.21 -5.07
C ASN A 13 4.12 -8.21 -5.25
N SER A 14 5.37 -7.75 -5.19
CA SER A 14 6.53 -8.64 -5.26
C SER A 14 6.73 -9.34 -3.93
N GLY A 15 7.49 -10.46 -3.93
CA GLY A 15 7.73 -11.22 -2.71
C GLY A 15 8.29 -10.38 -1.56
N ILE A 16 9.35 -9.63 -1.83
CA ILE A 16 10.00 -8.80 -0.80
C ILE A 16 9.09 -7.66 -0.37
N GLY A 17 8.43 -7.01 -1.32
CA GLY A 17 7.49 -5.92 -1.01
C GLY A 17 6.32 -6.42 -0.18
N PHE A 18 5.83 -7.62 -0.47
CA PHE A 18 4.74 -8.21 0.30
C PHE A 18 5.13 -8.47 1.74
N PHE A 19 6.34 -9.01 1.98
CA PHE A 19 6.83 -9.21 3.34
C PHE A 19 6.96 -7.90 4.12
N ALA A 20 7.42 -6.84 3.44
CA ALA A 20 7.52 -5.53 4.06
C ALA A 20 6.14 -5.04 4.49
N ILE A 21 5.12 -5.24 3.65
CA ILE A 21 3.75 -4.84 3.98
C ILE A 21 3.24 -5.59 5.20
N ILE A 22 3.45 -6.90 5.26
CA ILE A 22 3.05 -7.70 6.42
C ILE A 22 3.67 -7.14 7.70
N ASN A 23 4.96 -6.89 7.68
CA ASN A 23 5.67 -6.39 8.86
C ASN A 23 5.18 -5.01 9.28
N LEU A 24 4.93 -4.12 8.32
CA LEU A 24 4.42 -2.79 8.61
C LEU A 24 2.99 -2.82 9.16
N LEU A 25 2.15 -3.73 8.66
CA LEU A 25 0.80 -3.88 9.19
C LEU A 25 0.80 -4.39 10.63
N LYS A 26 1.74 -5.24 11.00
CA LYS A 26 1.84 -5.74 12.36
C LYS A 26 2.11 -4.66 13.39
N THR A 27 2.70 -3.55 13.00
CA THR A 27 3.04 -2.44 13.89
C THR A 27 2.05 -1.29 13.80
N LYS A 28 0.84 -1.56 13.36
CA LYS A 28 -0.29 -0.63 13.31
C LYS A 28 -0.03 0.62 12.47
N ASN A 29 0.73 0.47 11.41
CA ASN A 29 0.87 1.52 10.41
C ASN A 29 -0.36 1.52 9.50
N ILE A 30 -0.77 2.69 9.06
CA ILE A 30 -1.80 2.82 8.04
C ILE A 30 -1.11 2.82 6.69
N LEU A 31 -1.40 1.80 5.88
CA LEU A 31 -0.74 1.63 4.59
C LEU A 31 -1.65 2.06 3.45
N TYR A 32 -1.05 2.71 2.48
CA TYR A 32 -1.69 3.07 1.21
C TYR A 32 -0.90 2.36 0.13
N VAL A 33 -1.45 1.26 -0.38
CA VAL A 33 -0.75 0.40 -1.34
C VAL A 33 -1.24 0.71 -2.75
N VAL A 34 -0.32 1.13 -3.61
CA VAL A 34 -0.63 1.48 -4.99
C VAL A 34 -0.57 0.22 -5.84
N ILE A 35 -1.68 -0.10 -6.50
CA ILE A 35 -1.80 -1.29 -7.32
C ILE A 35 -2.24 -0.92 -8.73
N LYS A 36 -1.56 -1.48 -9.72
CA LYS A 36 -1.70 -1.11 -11.11
C LYS A 36 -3.09 -1.40 -11.69
N ASN A 37 -3.64 -2.58 -11.39
CA ASN A 37 -4.91 -3.01 -11.97
C ASN A 37 -5.66 -3.95 -11.05
N GLU A 38 -6.89 -4.27 -11.44
CA GLU A 38 -7.78 -5.10 -10.63
C GLU A 38 -7.27 -6.53 -10.44
N PHE A 39 -6.65 -7.10 -11.45
CA PHE A 39 -6.08 -8.44 -11.35
C PHE A 39 -5.03 -8.51 -10.23
N ARG A 40 -4.13 -7.54 -10.20
CA ARG A 40 -3.10 -7.46 -9.17
C ARG A 40 -3.69 -7.19 -7.80
N LYS A 41 -4.74 -6.38 -7.74
CA LYS A 41 -5.45 -6.11 -6.50
C LYS A 41 -6.05 -7.39 -5.90
N ASN A 42 -6.75 -8.16 -6.72
CA ASN A 42 -7.37 -9.39 -6.25
C ASN A 42 -6.34 -10.41 -5.78
N GLU A 43 -5.24 -10.52 -6.50
CA GLU A 43 -4.13 -11.39 -6.12
C GLU A 43 -3.54 -10.96 -4.77
N PHE A 44 -3.33 -9.67 -4.60
CA PHE A 44 -2.79 -9.11 -3.35
C PHE A 44 -3.74 -9.37 -2.17
N LEU A 45 -5.03 -9.08 -2.34
CA LEU A 45 -6.01 -9.28 -1.29
C LEU A 45 -6.10 -10.75 -0.86
N ARG A 46 -6.07 -11.65 -1.82
CA ARG A 46 -6.12 -13.08 -1.52
C ARG A 46 -4.95 -13.51 -0.64
N LYS A 47 -3.76 -12.97 -0.91
CA LYS A 47 -2.57 -13.27 -0.12
C LYS A 47 -2.61 -12.64 1.27
N ILE A 48 -2.99 -11.36 1.35
CA ILE A 48 -2.93 -10.64 2.62
C ILE A 48 -4.00 -11.11 3.60
N GLU A 49 -5.15 -11.56 3.10
CA GLU A 49 -6.23 -12.06 3.95
C GLU A 49 -5.87 -13.37 4.66
N LYS A 50 -4.80 -14.03 4.26
CA LYS A 50 -4.28 -15.20 4.96
C LYS A 50 -3.52 -14.83 6.23
N HIS A 51 -3.12 -13.59 6.37
CA HIS A 51 -2.29 -13.11 7.49
C HIS A 51 -3.04 -12.21 8.46
N PHE A 52 -4.10 -11.56 8.02
CA PHE A 52 -4.87 -10.61 8.83
C PHE A 52 -6.35 -10.78 8.56
N ASP A 53 -7.19 -10.57 9.58
CA ASP A 53 -8.63 -10.61 9.37
C ASP A 53 -9.11 -9.32 8.66
N LYS A 54 -10.34 -9.38 8.14
CA LYS A 54 -10.89 -8.27 7.37
C LYS A 54 -11.10 -7.01 8.21
N ASN A 55 -11.43 -7.15 9.48
CA ASN A 55 -11.61 -6.00 10.37
C ASN A 55 -10.29 -5.27 10.56
N TYR A 56 -9.21 -6.00 10.77
CA TYR A 56 -7.89 -5.41 10.91
C TYR A 56 -7.48 -4.68 9.63
N LEU A 57 -7.67 -5.34 8.49
CA LEU A 57 -7.32 -4.74 7.19
C LEU A 57 -8.13 -3.50 6.89
N SER A 58 -9.41 -3.47 7.27
CA SER A 58 -10.24 -2.29 7.01
C SER A 58 -9.77 -1.06 7.78
N LYS A 59 -9.07 -1.26 8.90
CA LYS A 59 -8.54 -0.15 9.70
C LYS A 59 -7.18 0.33 9.21
N PHE A 60 -6.35 -0.55 8.70
CA PHE A 60 -4.95 -0.22 8.44
C PHE A 60 -4.52 -0.31 6.99
N LEU A 61 -5.30 -0.93 6.12
CA LEU A 61 -4.94 -1.10 4.73
C LEU A 61 -5.87 -0.31 3.81
N ASN A 62 -5.27 0.52 2.97
CA ASN A 62 -5.97 1.24 1.91
C ASN A 62 -5.33 0.89 0.58
N ILE A 63 -6.14 0.54 -0.42
CA ILE A 63 -5.62 0.20 -1.73
C ILE A 63 -5.99 1.31 -2.71
N ILE A 64 -4.97 1.84 -3.38
CA ILE A 64 -5.15 2.79 -4.46
C ILE A 64 -5.07 1.98 -5.75
N GLU A 65 -6.22 1.62 -6.28
CA GLU A 65 -6.31 0.73 -7.43
C GLU A 65 -6.33 1.46 -8.76
N ASN A 66 -6.09 0.71 -9.83
CA ASN A 66 -6.08 1.23 -11.19
C ASN A 66 -5.12 2.41 -11.36
N CYS A 67 -3.97 2.32 -10.69
CA CYS A 67 -3.00 3.39 -10.67
C CYS A 67 -1.67 2.88 -11.23
N ASP A 68 -1.42 3.20 -12.49
CA ASP A 68 -0.16 2.89 -13.16
C ASP A 68 0.76 4.09 -13.02
N LEU A 69 1.85 3.93 -12.28
CA LEU A 69 2.78 5.01 -12.00
C LEU A 69 3.62 5.44 -13.20
N SER A 70 3.56 4.70 -14.31
CA SER A 70 4.18 5.15 -15.55
C SER A 70 3.40 6.30 -16.19
N ASP A 71 2.15 6.51 -15.77
CA ASP A 71 1.31 7.61 -16.23
C ASP A 71 1.40 8.77 -15.24
N LEU A 72 1.89 9.92 -15.70
CA LEU A 72 2.08 11.11 -14.88
C LEU A 72 0.78 11.60 -14.23
N LYS A 73 -0.36 11.38 -14.88
CA LYS A 73 -1.65 11.77 -14.32
C LYS A 73 -1.93 11.04 -13.02
N ASN A 74 -1.52 9.78 -12.92
CA ASN A 74 -1.72 8.98 -11.72
C ASN A 74 -0.82 9.45 -10.58
N ILE A 75 0.39 9.91 -10.89
CA ILE A 75 1.28 10.47 -9.89
C ILE A 75 0.66 11.71 -9.26
N LYS A 76 0.05 12.55 -10.09
CA LYS A 76 -0.65 13.75 -9.59
C LYS A 76 -1.83 13.37 -8.70
N LYS A 77 -2.61 12.35 -9.07
CA LYS A 77 -3.72 11.88 -8.25
C LYS A 77 -3.26 11.45 -6.86
N ILE A 78 -2.16 10.72 -6.79
CA ILE A 78 -1.61 10.28 -5.51
C ILE A 78 -1.19 11.49 -4.67
N LYS A 79 -0.52 12.44 -5.29
CA LYS A 79 -0.09 13.66 -4.63
C LYS A 79 -1.29 14.42 -4.07
N ASP A 80 -2.34 14.58 -4.88
CA ASP A 80 -3.55 15.29 -4.46
C ASP A 80 -4.28 14.55 -3.33
N TYR A 81 -4.28 13.22 -3.37
CA TYR A 81 -4.90 12.40 -2.34
C TYR A 81 -4.30 12.63 -0.95
N PHE A 82 -3.01 12.92 -0.90
CA PHE A 82 -2.29 13.08 0.36
C PHE A 82 -2.08 14.53 0.78
N ILE A 83 -2.64 15.49 0.05
CA ILE A 83 -2.58 16.90 0.44
C ILE A 83 -3.23 17.06 1.82
N GLY A 84 -2.51 17.68 2.75
CA GLY A 84 -3.01 17.92 4.10
C GLY A 84 -2.81 16.78 5.08
N LYS A 85 -2.35 15.62 4.64
CA LYS A 85 -2.04 14.53 5.55
C LYS A 85 -0.65 14.72 6.15
N LYS A 86 -0.61 14.75 7.47
CA LYS A 86 0.64 14.92 8.20
C LYS A 86 1.34 13.58 8.36
N SER A 87 2.67 13.61 8.47
CA SER A 87 3.46 12.43 8.77
C SER A 87 3.34 11.31 7.76
N LEU A 88 3.34 11.64 6.48
CA LEU A 88 3.35 10.64 5.42
C LEU A 88 4.79 10.18 5.16
N TYR A 89 5.00 8.88 5.24
CA TYR A 89 6.27 8.26 4.84
C TYR A 89 6.04 7.55 3.51
N ILE A 90 6.98 7.72 2.59
CA ILE A 90 6.89 7.09 1.28
C ILE A 90 7.94 5.98 1.20
N ALA A 91 7.47 4.77 1.00
CA ALA A 91 8.34 3.63 0.75
C ALA A 91 8.09 3.13 -0.66
N ILE A 92 9.10 3.25 -1.51
CA ILE A 92 8.99 2.78 -2.89
C ILE A 92 9.73 1.44 -2.96
N LEU A 93 8.94 0.37 -3.08
CA LEU A 93 9.48 -0.98 -3.23
C LEU A 93 9.35 -1.37 -4.69
N HIS A 94 10.29 -0.88 -5.49
CA HIS A 94 10.27 -1.14 -6.92
C HIS A 94 11.20 -2.30 -7.23
N LEU A 95 10.64 -3.49 -7.18
CA LEU A 95 11.37 -4.72 -7.47
C LEU A 95 10.89 -5.25 -8.82
N LYS A 96 11.82 -5.39 -9.71
CA LYS A 96 11.54 -6.02 -11.00
C LYS A 96 11.57 -7.53 -10.87
#